data_d7fda57072b46170c9ac47f3ef31bb3c
#
_entry.id   d7fda57072b46170c9ac47f3ef31bb3c
#
_cell.length_a   1.000
_cell.length_b   1.000
_cell.length_c   1.000
_cell.angle_alpha   90.00
_cell.angle_beta   90.00
_cell.angle_gamma   90.00
#
_symmetry.space_group_name_H-M   'P 1'
#
loop_
_entity.id
_entity.type
_entity.pdbx_description
1 polymer ?
#
loop_
_entity_poly.entity_id
_entity_poly.type
_entity_poly.pdbx_seq_one_letter_code
_entity_poly.pdbx_strand_id
1 'polypeptide(L)'
;AQQPVSTFSIDVDTGSYANSRRFLNNGRLPPVNAVRVEELINYFDYSYPLPQGRAPFAVHTDTVDSPWQPHAKIIKIGIKAQDLALKELPPANLVFLVDVSGSMNAPDKLPLVKQTLRLLTEQLRAQDKVTLITYASGEKLVLPPTSGSHKQSILRAINGLQAGGATAGEQAIQLAYQEAEKAHIKNGINRILLATDGDFNVGITDFDTLKGMVAEKRKAGISLTTLGFGTGNYNERLMEQLADAGDGNYSYIDNPNEAKKVLQRQLSSTLATVAQDVKIQVEFNPATVKEYRLVGYENRLLKQEDFNNDNVDAGDIGAGHSVTALYEIIPAGQPGWLGESRYRPAAPAADSKAGEYAHVNLRYKLPGKSASILISQPVAANSKPLAQADADTRFAIAVAAYGQQLRGGQYNGKMGWGDIIRLARQADKPDPYGLRSECSELAKIAQSLSAGAASGE
;
A
#
# COMPACT_ATOMS: atom_id res chain seq x y z
N ALA A 1 -23.81 16.18 -2.36
CA ALA A 1 -23.06 15.79 -1.18
C ALA A 1 -23.40 16.74 -0.03
N GLN A 2 -23.74 16.20 1.13
CA GLN A 2 -23.92 17.02 2.34
C GLN A 2 -22.55 17.55 2.83
N GLN A 3 -21.47 16.88 2.42
CA GLN A 3 -20.09 17.32 2.59
C GLN A 3 -19.37 17.18 1.25
N PRO A 4 -19.00 18.29 0.61
CA PRO A 4 -18.32 18.25 -0.69
C PRO A 4 -16.82 17.90 -0.58
N VAL A 5 -16.36 17.50 0.59
CA VAL A 5 -14.95 17.30 0.90
C VAL A 5 -14.71 15.87 1.34
N SER A 6 -13.70 15.22 0.76
CA SER A 6 -13.20 13.90 1.11
C SER A 6 -11.74 14.01 1.51
N THR A 7 -11.39 13.52 2.70
CA THR A 7 -10.02 13.55 3.23
C THR A 7 -9.55 12.13 3.56
N PHE A 8 -8.35 11.77 3.16
CA PHE A 8 -7.76 10.45 3.42
C PHE A 8 -6.24 10.51 3.53
N SER A 9 -5.67 9.50 4.19
CA SER A 9 -4.23 9.28 4.28
C SER A 9 -3.69 8.61 3.01
N ILE A 10 -2.44 8.94 2.64
CA ILE A 10 -1.77 8.36 1.47
C ILE A 10 -1.20 6.96 1.74
N ASP A 11 -1.21 6.54 2.99
CA ASP A 11 -0.64 5.28 3.42
C ASP A 11 -1.43 4.10 2.85
N VAL A 12 -0.88 3.46 1.82
CA VAL A 12 -1.53 2.35 1.12
C VAL A 12 -0.59 1.16 1.03
N ASP A 13 -0.90 0.14 1.80
CA ASP A 13 -0.26 -1.17 1.68
C ASP A 13 -0.72 -1.93 0.42
N THR A 14 -0.11 -3.06 0.15
CA THR A 14 -0.43 -3.91 -1.02
C THR A 14 -0.70 -5.36 -0.66
N GLY A 15 -0.75 -5.67 0.63
CA GLY A 15 -0.90 -7.02 1.15
C GLY A 15 -2.20 -7.71 0.73
N SER A 16 -3.28 -6.94 0.60
CA SER A 16 -4.59 -7.47 0.20
C SER A 16 -4.57 -8.14 -1.18
N TYR A 17 -3.75 -7.66 -2.13
CA TYR A 17 -3.62 -8.30 -3.43
C TYR A 17 -2.94 -9.68 -3.33
N ALA A 18 -1.79 -9.76 -2.69
CA ALA A 18 -1.05 -11.01 -2.51
C ALA A 18 -1.88 -12.02 -1.70
N ASN A 19 -2.60 -11.56 -0.68
CA ASN A 19 -3.50 -12.41 0.10
C ASN A 19 -4.68 -12.92 -0.75
N SER A 20 -5.32 -12.06 -1.53
CA SER A 20 -6.39 -12.46 -2.46
C SER A 20 -5.91 -13.46 -3.51
N ARG A 21 -4.71 -13.25 -4.07
CA ARG A 21 -4.04 -14.18 -4.99
C ARG A 21 -3.85 -15.55 -4.35
N ARG A 22 -3.42 -15.60 -3.10
CA ARG A 22 -3.26 -16.84 -2.36
C ARG A 22 -4.58 -17.60 -2.22
N PHE A 23 -5.67 -16.94 -1.85
CA PHE A 23 -6.99 -17.56 -1.75
C PHE A 23 -7.43 -18.17 -3.10
N LEU A 24 -7.33 -17.38 -4.17
CA LEU A 24 -7.74 -17.81 -5.51
C LEU A 24 -6.91 -18.99 -6.03
N ASN A 25 -5.59 -18.96 -5.85
CA ASN A 25 -4.71 -20.06 -6.23
C ASN A 25 -4.97 -21.34 -5.43
N ASN A 26 -5.54 -21.21 -4.22
CA ASN A 26 -6.00 -22.34 -3.41
C ASN A 26 -7.46 -22.75 -3.70
N GLY A 27 -8.06 -22.26 -4.79
CA GLY A 27 -9.41 -22.60 -5.20
C GLY A 27 -10.51 -22.03 -4.29
N ARG A 28 -10.27 -20.90 -3.64
CA ARG A 28 -11.23 -20.24 -2.75
C ARG A 28 -11.35 -18.75 -3.09
N LEU A 29 -12.57 -18.24 -2.98
CA LEU A 29 -12.76 -16.79 -3.00
C LEU A 29 -12.22 -16.16 -1.70
N PRO A 30 -11.54 -15.02 -1.76
CA PRO A 30 -11.11 -14.32 -0.56
C PRO A 30 -12.34 -13.81 0.23
N PRO A 31 -12.29 -13.78 1.57
CA PRO A 31 -13.31 -13.12 2.37
C PRO A 31 -13.47 -11.66 1.96
N VAL A 32 -14.70 -11.15 1.95
CA VAL A 32 -15.01 -9.77 1.51
C VAL A 32 -14.20 -8.72 2.25
N ASN A 33 -14.01 -8.89 3.56
CA ASN A 33 -13.24 -7.99 4.41
C ASN A 33 -11.71 -8.08 4.22
N ALA A 34 -11.21 -9.12 3.55
CA ALA A 34 -9.79 -9.24 3.18
C ALA A 34 -9.48 -8.52 1.85
N VAL A 35 -10.50 -8.10 1.10
CA VAL A 35 -10.34 -7.41 -0.18
C VAL A 35 -10.43 -5.91 0.03
N ARG A 36 -9.30 -5.23 0.01
CA ARG A 36 -9.20 -3.77 0.06
C ARG A 36 -8.87 -3.24 -1.33
N VAL A 37 -9.86 -2.55 -1.93
CA VAL A 37 -9.79 -2.18 -3.35
C VAL A 37 -8.64 -1.21 -3.62
N GLU A 38 -8.37 -0.27 -2.73
CA GLU A 38 -7.24 0.65 -2.81
C GLU A 38 -5.88 -0.08 -2.85
N GLU A 39 -5.74 -1.15 -2.08
CA GLU A 39 -4.51 -1.95 -2.07
C GLU A 39 -4.34 -2.77 -3.35
N LEU A 40 -5.44 -3.25 -3.93
CA LEU A 40 -5.40 -3.92 -5.24
C LEU A 40 -4.96 -2.94 -6.33
N ILE A 41 -5.51 -1.73 -6.35
CA ILE A 41 -5.15 -0.69 -7.30
C ILE A 41 -3.67 -0.34 -7.16
N ASN A 42 -3.21 -0.10 -5.93
CA ASN A 42 -1.85 0.36 -5.63
C ASN A 42 -0.80 -0.76 -5.64
N TYR A 43 -1.21 -2.02 -5.82
CA TYR A 43 -0.29 -3.12 -6.05
C TYR A 43 0.50 -2.98 -7.35
N PHE A 44 -0.05 -2.31 -8.36
CA PHE A 44 0.53 -2.13 -9.68
C PHE A 44 1.25 -0.80 -9.83
N ASP A 45 2.28 -0.79 -10.67
CA ASP A 45 2.94 0.44 -11.07
C ASP A 45 2.21 1.12 -12.22
N TYR A 46 2.05 2.42 -12.10
CA TYR A 46 1.53 3.30 -13.13
C TYR A 46 2.61 4.31 -13.54
N SER A 47 2.74 4.57 -14.85
CA SER A 47 3.78 5.44 -15.40
C SER A 47 3.42 6.92 -15.24
N TYR A 48 3.36 7.39 -14.03
CA TYR A 48 3.23 8.82 -13.80
C TYR A 48 4.55 9.53 -14.10
N PRO A 49 4.51 10.71 -14.76
CA PRO A 49 5.68 11.57 -14.88
C PRO A 49 6.26 11.93 -13.50
N LEU A 50 7.59 11.98 -13.42
CA LEU A 50 8.29 12.44 -12.23
C LEU A 50 8.00 13.91 -11.95
N PRO A 51 8.02 14.33 -10.66
CA PRO A 51 7.88 15.74 -10.31
C PRO A 51 8.98 16.57 -10.94
N GLN A 52 8.61 17.76 -11.39
CA GLN A 52 9.54 18.76 -11.92
C GLN A 52 9.67 19.89 -10.90
N GLY A 53 10.91 20.31 -10.62
CA GLY A 53 11.19 21.38 -9.67
C GLY A 53 11.50 20.91 -8.25
N ARG A 54 11.10 21.72 -7.24
CA ARG A 54 11.49 21.49 -5.83
C ARG A 54 10.52 20.64 -5.02
N ALA A 55 9.31 20.41 -5.53
CA ALA A 55 8.32 19.61 -4.83
C ALA A 55 8.73 18.12 -4.84
N PRO A 56 8.60 17.39 -3.72
CA PRO A 56 8.99 15.99 -3.65
C PRO A 56 8.04 15.05 -4.41
N PHE A 57 6.90 15.56 -4.88
CA PHE A 57 5.95 14.79 -5.69
C PHE A 57 5.15 15.68 -6.65
N ALA A 58 4.54 15.03 -7.64
CA ALA A 58 3.61 15.61 -8.59
C ALA A 58 2.24 14.95 -8.46
N VAL A 59 1.18 15.73 -8.76
CA VAL A 59 -0.20 15.26 -8.82
C VAL A 59 -0.62 15.19 -10.28
N HIS A 60 -1.15 14.04 -10.68
CA HIS A 60 -1.68 13.80 -12.02
C HIS A 60 -3.16 13.45 -11.93
N THR A 61 -3.99 14.06 -12.74
CA THR A 61 -5.43 13.77 -12.78
C THR A 61 -5.86 13.40 -14.18
N ASP A 62 -6.75 12.41 -14.26
CA ASP A 62 -7.42 12.02 -15.51
C ASP A 62 -8.88 11.71 -15.22
N THR A 63 -9.80 12.13 -16.11
CA THR A 63 -11.23 11.91 -15.94
C THR A 63 -11.79 11.20 -17.15
N VAL A 64 -12.47 10.09 -16.90
CA VAL A 64 -13.04 9.23 -17.94
C VAL A 64 -14.49 8.87 -17.64
N ASP A 65 -15.20 8.40 -18.64
CA ASP A 65 -16.56 7.86 -18.46
C ASP A 65 -16.49 6.55 -17.65
N SER A 66 -17.41 6.39 -16.69
CA SER A 66 -17.50 5.16 -15.90
C SER A 66 -17.97 3.98 -16.75
N PRO A 67 -17.29 2.82 -16.70
CA PRO A 67 -17.73 1.64 -17.43
C PRO A 67 -18.89 0.89 -16.76
N TRP A 68 -19.15 1.14 -15.48
CA TRP A 68 -20.13 0.39 -14.71
C TRP A 68 -21.39 1.20 -14.34
N GLN A 69 -21.33 2.53 -14.44
CA GLN A 69 -22.46 3.38 -14.11
C GLN A 69 -22.72 4.40 -15.23
N PRO A 70 -23.85 4.33 -15.95
CA PRO A 70 -24.23 5.34 -16.91
C PRO A 70 -24.24 6.75 -16.28
N HIS A 71 -23.77 7.73 -17.02
CA HIS A 71 -23.68 9.14 -16.63
C HIS A 71 -22.66 9.46 -15.53
N ALA A 72 -22.08 8.47 -14.86
CA ALA A 72 -20.99 8.66 -13.93
C ALA A 72 -19.66 8.89 -14.65
N LYS A 73 -18.74 9.55 -13.95
CA LYS A 73 -17.35 9.73 -14.38
C LYS A 73 -16.42 9.16 -13.32
N ILE A 74 -15.23 8.75 -13.73
CA ILE A 74 -14.16 8.34 -12.82
C ILE A 74 -13.04 9.35 -12.93
N ILE A 75 -12.69 9.95 -11.79
CA ILE A 75 -11.50 10.80 -11.64
C ILE A 75 -10.40 9.91 -11.07
N LYS A 76 -9.32 9.73 -11.82
CA LYS A 76 -8.08 9.12 -11.35
C LYS A 76 -7.16 10.22 -10.83
N ILE A 77 -6.69 10.10 -9.59
CA ILE A 77 -5.69 10.96 -8.98
C ILE A 77 -4.46 10.10 -8.76
N GLY A 78 -3.36 10.43 -9.44
CA GLY A 78 -2.05 9.81 -9.28
C GLY A 78 -1.09 10.76 -8.60
N ILE A 79 -0.40 10.28 -7.58
CA ILE A 79 0.65 11.01 -6.88
C ILE A 79 1.95 10.27 -7.14
N LYS A 80 2.94 10.96 -7.68
CA LYS A 80 4.26 10.40 -7.97
C LYS A 80 5.33 11.11 -7.16
N ALA A 81 6.03 10.37 -6.31
CA ALA A 81 7.18 10.87 -5.59
C ALA A 81 8.41 11.00 -6.51
N GLN A 82 9.31 11.91 -6.14
CA GLN A 82 10.64 11.99 -6.76
C GLN A 82 11.36 10.67 -6.60
N ASP A 83 12.13 10.28 -7.60
CA ASP A 83 12.96 9.08 -7.54
C ASP A 83 14.38 9.45 -7.05
N LEU A 84 14.97 8.54 -6.29
CA LEU A 84 16.35 8.63 -5.83
C LEU A 84 17.11 7.41 -6.34
N ALA A 85 18.22 7.62 -7.01
CA ALA A 85 19.08 6.51 -7.38
C ALA A 85 19.62 5.82 -6.11
N LEU A 86 19.73 4.50 -6.12
CA LEU A 86 20.24 3.70 -4.99
C LEU A 86 21.52 4.28 -4.36
N LYS A 87 22.43 4.84 -5.20
CA LYS A 87 23.67 5.48 -4.75
C LYS A 87 23.46 6.78 -3.98
N GLU A 88 22.32 7.44 -4.15
CA GLU A 88 21.95 8.72 -3.53
C GLU A 88 21.20 8.51 -2.21
N LEU A 89 20.76 7.28 -1.94
CA LEU A 89 20.13 6.95 -0.68
C LEU A 89 21.12 7.13 0.48
N PRO A 90 20.67 7.65 1.63
CA PRO A 90 21.48 7.64 2.85
C PRO A 90 21.95 6.24 3.20
N PRO A 91 23.05 6.08 3.96
CA PRO A 91 23.46 4.77 4.44
C PRO A 91 22.38 4.15 5.33
N ALA A 92 22.17 2.85 5.21
CA ALA A 92 21.14 2.11 5.92
C ALA A 92 21.70 1.23 7.03
N ASN A 93 21.06 1.27 8.20
CA ASN A 93 21.22 0.35 9.30
C ASN A 93 19.98 -0.53 9.35
N LEU A 94 20.09 -1.77 8.89
CA LEU A 94 18.98 -2.73 8.79
C LEU A 94 19.12 -3.82 9.84
N VAL A 95 18.08 -4.04 10.62
CA VAL A 95 17.99 -5.15 11.56
C VAL A 95 16.98 -6.16 11.03
N PHE A 96 17.44 -7.33 10.62
CA PHE A 96 16.59 -8.45 10.26
C PHE A 96 16.17 -9.17 11.53
N LEU A 97 14.88 -9.13 11.83
CA LEU A 97 14.27 -9.88 12.93
C LEU A 97 13.42 -11.00 12.34
N VAL A 98 13.88 -12.22 12.47
CA VAL A 98 13.33 -13.38 11.78
C VAL A 98 12.72 -14.37 12.75
N ASP A 99 11.45 -14.69 12.53
CA ASP A 99 10.77 -15.82 13.14
C ASP A 99 11.38 -17.12 12.63
N VAL A 100 11.88 -17.93 13.53
CA VAL A 100 12.38 -19.28 13.24
C VAL A 100 11.68 -20.34 14.10
N SER A 101 10.46 -20.04 14.55
CA SER A 101 9.63 -21.02 15.29
C SER A 101 9.32 -22.26 14.42
N GLY A 102 8.83 -23.32 15.06
CA GLY A 102 8.53 -24.58 14.38
C GLY A 102 7.51 -24.44 13.25
N SER A 103 6.59 -23.48 13.35
CA SER A 103 5.60 -23.17 12.30
C SER A 103 6.22 -22.63 11.00
N MET A 104 7.44 -22.10 11.06
CA MET A 104 8.16 -21.53 9.93
C MET A 104 8.81 -22.55 8.99
N ASN A 105 8.63 -23.84 9.21
CA ASN A 105 9.30 -24.90 8.44
C ASN A 105 8.75 -25.13 7.03
N ALA A 106 7.60 -24.55 6.68
CA ALA A 106 7.00 -24.73 5.35
C ALA A 106 7.78 -23.98 4.25
N PRO A 107 7.73 -24.45 2.97
CA PRO A 107 8.48 -23.84 1.86
C PRO A 107 8.15 -22.36 1.60
N ASP A 108 6.94 -21.95 1.85
CA ASP A 108 6.43 -20.57 1.71
C ASP A 108 6.70 -19.70 2.94
N LYS A 109 7.44 -20.20 3.92
CA LYS A 109 7.81 -19.51 5.16
C LYS A 109 9.32 -19.30 5.25
N LEU A 110 10.05 -19.95 6.18
CA LEU A 110 11.48 -19.69 6.38
C LEU A 110 12.33 -19.85 5.12
N PRO A 111 12.14 -20.84 4.24
CA PRO A 111 12.87 -20.90 2.98
C PRO A 111 12.65 -19.68 2.10
N LEU A 112 11.43 -19.17 2.01
CA LEU A 112 11.10 -17.95 1.27
C LEU A 112 11.66 -16.69 1.95
N VAL A 113 11.62 -16.62 3.30
CA VAL A 113 12.30 -15.55 4.08
C VAL A 113 13.79 -15.51 3.75
N LYS A 114 14.47 -16.65 3.77
CA LYS A 114 15.89 -16.72 3.40
C LYS A 114 16.14 -16.19 1.99
N GLN A 115 15.30 -16.56 1.04
CA GLN A 115 15.42 -16.08 -0.34
C GLN A 115 15.22 -14.57 -0.41
N THR A 116 14.23 -14.03 0.30
CA THR A 116 13.93 -12.60 0.39
C THR A 116 15.12 -11.82 0.96
N LEU A 117 15.68 -12.28 2.07
CA LEU A 117 16.84 -11.65 2.71
C LEU A 117 18.13 -11.74 1.87
N ARG A 118 18.30 -12.80 1.07
CA ARG A 118 19.40 -12.90 0.09
C ARG A 118 19.29 -11.82 -0.97
N LEU A 119 18.10 -11.66 -1.57
CA LEU A 119 17.85 -10.63 -2.58
C LEU A 119 18.14 -9.23 -2.03
N LEU A 120 17.75 -8.96 -0.78
CA LEU A 120 18.05 -7.69 -0.12
C LEU A 120 19.57 -7.52 0.09
N THR A 121 20.27 -8.57 0.53
CA THR A 121 21.71 -8.57 0.77
C THR A 121 22.50 -8.24 -0.51
N GLU A 122 22.05 -8.71 -1.67
CA GLU A 122 22.71 -8.41 -2.96
C GLU A 122 22.74 -6.91 -3.26
N GLN A 123 21.76 -6.16 -2.81
CA GLN A 123 21.61 -4.71 -3.06
C GLN A 123 22.34 -3.84 -2.04
N LEU A 124 22.85 -4.40 -0.95
CA LEU A 124 23.55 -3.65 0.10
C LEU A 124 24.86 -3.04 -0.44
N ARG A 125 25.13 -1.84 0.02
CA ARG A 125 26.38 -1.10 -0.26
C ARG A 125 27.35 -1.26 0.92
N ALA A 126 28.62 -0.93 0.72
CA ALA A 126 29.64 -1.01 1.77
C ALA A 126 29.31 -0.14 3.01
N GLN A 127 28.61 0.97 2.81
CA GLN A 127 28.19 1.90 3.86
C GLN A 127 26.95 1.44 4.63
N ASP A 128 26.21 0.46 4.12
CA ASP A 128 25.05 -0.11 4.78
C ASP A 128 25.49 -1.14 5.83
N LYS A 129 24.70 -1.31 6.88
CA LYS A 129 24.95 -2.30 7.93
C LYS A 129 23.74 -3.23 8.06
N VAL A 130 24.02 -4.50 8.37
CA VAL A 130 22.99 -5.51 8.64
C VAL A 130 23.27 -6.18 9.97
N THR A 131 22.24 -6.31 10.78
CA THR A 131 22.19 -7.15 11.99
C THR A 131 21.15 -8.24 11.76
N LEU A 132 21.42 -9.47 12.19
CA LEU A 132 20.46 -10.58 12.09
C LEU A 132 20.13 -11.11 13.50
N ILE A 133 18.87 -11.04 13.84
CA ILE A 133 18.28 -11.55 15.09
C ILE A 133 17.23 -12.59 14.74
N THR A 134 17.18 -13.67 15.47
CA THR A 134 16.14 -14.68 15.36
C THR A 134 15.38 -14.78 16.67
N TYR A 135 14.14 -15.24 16.59
CA TYR A 135 13.36 -15.64 17.75
C TYR A 135 12.56 -16.92 17.48
N ALA A 136 12.42 -17.70 18.54
CA ALA A 136 11.59 -18.88 18.64
C ALA A 136 11.27 -19.11 20.14
N SER A 137 11.87 -20.10 20.80
CA SER A 137 11.77 -20.28 22.27
C SER A 137 12.54 -19.22 23.07
N GLY A 138 13.21 -18.31 22.40
CA GLY A 138 13.97 -17.17 22.90
C GLY A 138 14.54 -16.39 21.74
N GLU A 139 15.12 -15.23 22.05
CA GLU A 139 15.80 -14.37 21.06
C GLU A 139 17.29 -14.71 20.96
N LYS A 140 17.87 -14.52 19.78
CA LYS A 140 19.28 -14.74 19.51
C LYS A 140 19.85 -13.73 18.52
N LEU A 141 20.91 -13.04 18.92
CA LEU A 141 21.73 -12.28 18.00
C LEU A 141 22.61 -13.25 17.18
N VAL A 142 22.25 -13.48 15.91
CA VAL A 142 22.93 -14.41 14.99
C VAL A 142 24.11 -13.73 14.32
N LEU A 143 23.95 -12.50 13.90
CA LEU A 143 24.96 -11.68 13.24
C LEU A 143 24.93 -10.27 13.85
N PRO A 144 26.03 -9.82 14.49
CA PRO A 144 26.13 -8.44 14.94
C PRO A 144 26.18 -7.46 13.76
N PRO A 145 26.08 -6.14 13.98
CA PRO A 145 26.13 -5.15 12.92
C PRO A 145 27.33 -5.36 11.99
N THR A 146 27.04 -5.69 10.73
CA THR A 146 28.03 -6.11 9.73
C THR A 146 27.85 -5.26 8.47
N SER A 147 28.97 -4.74 7.91
CA SER A 147 28.94 -3.96 6.66
C SER A 147 28.39 -4.78 5.50
N GLY A 148 27.61 -4.12 4.63
CA GLY A 148 27.10 -4.70 3.39
C GLY A 148 28.18 -5.17 2.41
N SER A 149 29.45 -4.77 2.59
CA SER A 149 30.57 -5.30 1.84
C SER A 149 30.90 -6.76 2.20
N HIS A 150 30.55 -7.20 3.42
CA HIS A 150 30.78 -8.57 3.89
C HIS A 150 29.63 -9.52 3.51
N LYS A 151 29.18 -9.47 2.26
CA LYS A 151 28.01 -10.22 1.77
C LYS A 151 28.08 -11.71 2.07
N GLN A 152 29.24 -12.33 1.96
CA GLN A 152 29.41 -13.77 2.23
C GLN A 152 29.13 -14.12 3.70
N SER A 153 29.53 -13.28 4.65
CA SER A 153 29.24 -13.48 6.08
C SER A 153 27.73 -13.33 6.36
N ILE A 154 27.09 -12.32 5.77
CA ILE A 154 25.64 -12.09 5.88
C ILE A 154 24.88 -13.28 5.28
N LEU A 155 25.21 -13.68 4.06
CA LEU A 155 24.58 -14.82 3.37
C LEU A 155 24.76 -16.13 4.12
N ARG A 156 25.94 -16.36 4.72
CA ARG A 156 26.18 -17.54 5.54
C ARG A 156 25.31 -17.58 6.78
N ALA A 157 25.14 -16.43 7.45
CA ALA A 157 24.25 -16.32 8.61
C ALA A 157 22.78 -16.59 8.21
N ILE A 158 22.29 -16.01 7.11
CA ILE A 158 20.94 -16.25 6.59
C ILE A 158 20.74 -17.73 6.23
N ASN A 159 21.70 -18.33 5.51
CA ASN A 159 21.61 -19.73 5.10
C ASN A 159 21.58 -20.69 6.27
N GLY A 160 22.25 -20.35 7.37
CA GLY A 160 22.32 -21.15 8.58
C GLY A 160 21.04 -21.16 9.44
N LEU A 161 20.04 -20.34 9.12
CA LEU A 161 18.78 -20.30 9.86
C LEU A 161 18.03 -21.62 9.76
N GLN A 162 17.47 -22.10 10.86
CA GLN A 162 16.71 -23.35 10.94
C GLN A 162 15.44 -23.11 11.77
N ALA A 163 14.32 -23.66 11.31
CA ALA A 163 13.06 -23.58 12.04
C ALA A 163 13.03 -24.60 13.20
N GLY A 164 12.49 -24.16 14.33
CA GLY A 164 12.29 -25.02 15.52
C GLY A 164 11.95 -24.20 16.76
N GLY A 165 11.33 -24.84 17.75
CA GLY A 165 10.95 -24.21 19.00
C GLY A 165 9.57 -23.54 19.02
N ALA A 166 9.24 -22.94 20.17
CA ALA A 166 8.01 -22.17 20.36
C ALA A 166 8.17 -20.71 19.86
N THR A 167 7.14 -19.90 19.98
CA THR A 167 7.17 -18.49 19.55
C THR A 167 7.15 -17.57 20.77
N ALA A 168 8.22 -16.77 20.97
CA ALA A 168 8.32 -15.75 22.01
C ALA A 168 8.95 -14.48 21.41
N GLY A 169 8.13 -13.54 20.96
CA GLY A 169 8.59 -12.43 20.12
C GLY A 169 8.83 -11.10 20.82
N GLU A 170 8.29 -10.86 22.04
CA GLU A 170 8.39 -9.55 22.69
C GLU A 170 9.84 -9.14 22.98
N GLN A 171 10.59 -10.01 23.63
CA GLN A 171 11.98 -9.75 23.97
C GLN A 171 12.84 -9.59 22.71
N ALA A 172 12.49 -10.29 21.64
CA ALA A 172 13.16 -10.18 20.36
C ALA A 172 12.98 -8.81 19.69
N ILE A 173 11.78 -8.21 19.76
CA ILE A 173 11.56 -6.84 19.27
C ILE A 173 12.37 -5.84 20.11
N GLN A 174 12.40 -6.00 21.43
CA GLN A 174 13.22 -5.15 22.29
C GLN A 174 14.70 -5.27 21.96
N LEU A 175 15.20 -6.48 21.74
CA LEU A 175 16.60 -6.73 21.32
C LEU A 175 16.86 -6.08 19.94
N ALA A 176 15.92 -6.20 19.00
CA ALA A 176 16.07 -5.59 17.68
C ALA A 176 16.19 -4.06 17.76
N TYR A 177 15.39 -3.40 18.60
CA TYR A 177 15.54 -1.98 18.82
C TYR A 177 16.84 -1.60 19.53
N GLN A 178 17.29 -2.38 20.52
CA GLN A 178 18.59 -2.16 21.17
C GLN A 178 19.76 -2.25 20.18
N GLU A 179 19.76 -3.25 19.32
CA GLU A 179 20.82 -3.40 18.29
C GLU A 179 20.71 -2.30 17.22
N ALA A 180 19.48 -1.89 16.84
CA ALA A 180 19.29 -0.76 15.93
C ALA A 180 19.82 0.56 16.52
N GLU A 181 19.60 0.80 17.81
CA GLU A 181 20.12 1.97 18.54
C GLU A 181 21.65 1.96 18.63
N LYS A 182 22.27 0.82 18.93
CA LYS A 182 23.75 0.68 19.00
C LYS A 182 24.43 0.96 17.66
N ALA A 183 23.78 0.56 16.56
CA ALA A 183 24.32 0.74 15.21
C ALA A 183 23.73 1.97 14.49
N HIS A 184 23.01 2.83 15.22
CA HIS A 184 22.28 3.96 14.66
C HIS A 184 23.17 4.84 13.77
N ILE A 185 22.68 5.18 12.58
CA ILE A 185 23.35 6.07 11.63
C ILE A 185 22.62 7.40 11.63
N LYS A 186 23.30 8.43 12.12
CA LYS A 186 22.77 9.80 12.10
C LYS A 186 22.56 10.25 10.64
N ASN A 187 21.38 10.77 10.33
CA ASN A 187 20.97 11.14 8.97
C ASN A 187 20.96 9.95 7.99
N GLY A 188 20.96 8.73 8.51
CA GLY A 188 20.80 7.50 7.75
C GLY A 188 19.42 6.91 7.91
N ILE A 189 19.22 5.79 7.24
CA ILE A 189 18.00 4.98 7.35
C ILE A 189 18.24 3.95 8.46
N ASN A 190 17.41 3.95 9.50
CA ASN A 190 17.48 2.97 10.59
C ASN A 190 16.16 2.20 10.63
N ARG A 191 16.19 0.92 10.30
CA ARG A 191 14.96 0.14 10.09
C ARG A 191 15.09 -1.30 10.56
N ILE A 192 14.04 -1.75 11.25
CA ILE A 192 13.83 -3.16 11.57
C ILE A 192 12.93 -3.78 10.49
N LEU A 193 13.30 -4.95 10.00
CA LEU A 193 12.54 -5.77 9.07
C LEU A 193 12.12 -7.05 9.81
N LEU A 194 10.85 -7.09 10.24
CA LEU A 194 10.27 -8.24 10.93
C LEU A 194 9.67 -9.21 9.92
N ALA A 195 10.24 -10.41 9.83
CA ALA A 195 9.74 -11.50 9.00
C ALA A 195 9.11 -12.59 9.86
N THR A 196 7.81 -12.84 9.67
CA THR A 196 7.01 -13.79 10.46
C THR A 196 5.88 -14.41 9.63
N ASP A 197 5.35 -15.55 10.08
CA ASP A 197 4.13 -16.13 9.51
C ASP A 197 2.83 -15.60 10.15
N GLY A 198 2.93 -14.54 10.94
CA GLY A 198 1.80 -13.88 11.57
C GLY A 198 1.30 -14.55 12.85
N ASP A 199 1.82 -15.72 13.20
CA ASP A 199 1.63 -16.32 14.53
C ASP A 199 2.56 -15.61 15.52
N PHE A 200 2.26 -14.34 15.71
CA PHE A 200 2.96 -13.49 16.67
C PHE A 200 2.37 -13.71 18.05
N ASN A 201 2.48 -14.95 18.52
CA ASN A 201 2.08 -15.33 19.87
C ASN A 201 3.14 -14.80 20.85
N VAL A 202 3.20 -13.51 20.92
CA VAL A 202 4.04 -12.76 21.82
C VAL A 202 3.47 -12.98 23.17
N GLY A 203 4.16 -13.45 24.15
CA GLY A 203 3.73 -13.45 25.54
C GLY A 203 3.27 -12.09 26.08
N ILE A 204 3.00 -11.14 25.18
CA ILE A 204 2.36 -9.86 25.46
C ILE A 204 0.89 -10.13 25.65
N THR A 205 0.46 -9.99 26.87
CA THR A 205 -0.95 -9.94 27.24
C THR A 205 -1.66 -8.72 26.65
N ASP A 206 -0.91 -7.80 26.00
CA ASP A 206 -1.43 -6.55 25.50
C ASP A 206 -0.69 -6.07 24.23
N PHE A 207 -1.35 -6.24 23.08
CA PHE A 207 -0.88 -5.73 21.79
C PHE A 207 -0.72 -4.19 21.79
N ASP A 208 -1.56 -3.48 22.54
CA ASP A 208 -1.48 -2.02 22.63
C ASP A 208 -0.17 -1.56 23.29
N THR A 209 0.34 -2.34 24.25
CA THR A 209 1.66 -2.09 24.85
C THR A 209 2.78 -2.23 23.84
N LEU A 210 2.77 -3.26 22.99
CA LEU A 210 3.76 -3.44 21.92
C LEU A 210 3.69 -2.29 20.91
N LYS A 211 2.49 -1.97 20.46
CA LYS A 211 2.24 -0.86 19.54
C LYS A 211 2.72 0.47 20.13
N GLY A 212 2.46 0.70 21.41
CA GLY A 212 2.95 1.88 22.13
C GLY A 212 4.48 1.96 22.18
N MET A 213 5.16 0.84 22.45
CA MET A 213 6.63 0.78 22.43
C MET A 213 7.19 1.09 21.04
N VAL A 214 6.62 0.51 20.00
CA VAL A 214 7.03 0.76 18.62
C VAL A 214 6.83 2.23 18.25
N ALA A 215 5.70 2.82 18.61
CA ALA A 215 5.41 4.24 18.39
C ALA A 215 6.37 5.19 19.13
N GLU A 216 6.85 4.82 20.30
CA GLU A 216 7.90 5.59 21.00
C GLU A 216 9.25 5.47 20.32
N LYS A 217 9.63 4.29 19.86
CA LYS A 217 10.92 4.03 19.19
C LYS A 217 11.03 4.70 17.84
N ARG A 218 9.93 4.86 17.08
CA ARG A 218 9.94 5.63 15.83
C ARG A 218 10.36 7.09 16.05
N LYS A 219 10.03 7.69 17.20
CA LYS A 219 10.45 9.06 17.54
C LYS A 219 11.97 9.19 17.63
N ALA A 220 12.67 8.09 17.90
CA ALA A 220 14.14 8.02 17.86
C ALA A 220 14.69 7.81 16.44
N GLY A 221 13.84 7.82 15.42
CA GLY A 221 14.23 7.65 14.02
C GLY A 221 14.49 6.20 13.61
N ILE A 222 13.92 5.21 14.33
CA ILE A 222 14.00 3.79 13.98
C ILE A 222 12.62 3.32 13.55
N SER A 223 12.47 2.96 12.28
CA SER A 223 11.21 2.45 11.72
C SER A 223 11.12 0.93 11.74
N LEU A 224 9.90 0.40 11.70
CA LEU A 224 9.60 -1.04 11.70
C LEU A 224 8.74 -1.39 10.49
N THR A 225 9.29 -2.21 9.60
CA THR A 225 8.58 -2.81 8.46
C THR A 225 8.26 -4.26 8.79
N THR A 226 7.07 -4.72 8.41
CA THR A 226 6.63 -6.10 8.62
C THR A 226 6.49 -6.83 7.29
N LEU A 227 7.05 -8.04 7.23
CA LEU A 227 7.00 -8.94 6.10
C LEU A 227 6.30 -10.23 6.51
N GLY A 228 5.11 -10.46 5.98
CA GLY A 228 4.31 -11.63 6.26
C GLY A 228 4.57 -12.76 5.27
N PHE A 229 4.60 -14.00 5.77
CA PHE A 229 4.87 -15.20 4.99
C PHE A 229 3.89 -16.32 5.35
N GLY A 230 3.64 -17.23 4.41
CA GLY A 230 2.93 -18.47 4.67
C GLY A 230 1.42 -18.36 4.70
N THR A 231 0.80 -19.51 4.93
CA THR A 231 -0.65 -19.70 4.97
C THR A 231 -1.06 -20.22 6.37
N GLY A 232 -2.30 -20.04 6.78
CA GLY A 232 -2.82 -20.53 8.06
C GLY A 232 -3.33 -19.41 8.96
N ASN A 233 -2.91 -19.37 10.23
CA ASN A 233 -3.37 -18.41 11.24
C ASN A 233 -2.71 -17.01 11.08
N TYR A 234 -2.48 -16.60 9.85
CA TYR A 234 -1.86 -15.32 9.55
C TYR A 234 -2.74 -14.15 9.98
N ASN A 235 -2.22 -13.28 10.84
CA ASN A 235 -2.91 -12.09 11.35
C ASN A 235 -2.41 -10.83 10.62
N GLU A 236 -2.93 -10.61 9.43
CA GLU A 236 -2.59 -9.46 8.57
C GLU A 236 -2.81 -8.13 9.29
N ARG A 237 -3.97 -7.96 9.92
CA ARG A 237 -4.33 -6.71 10.61
C ARG A 237 -3.32 -6.32 11.70
N LEU A 238 -2.83 -7.28 12.45
CA LEU A 238 -1.84 -7.04 13.49
C LEU A 238 -0.52 -6.58 12.91
N MET A 239 -0.08 -7.22 11.82
CA MET A 239 1.17 -6.89 11.12
C MET A 239 1.11 -5.49 10.49
N GLU A 240 -0.01 -5.14 9.88
CA GLU A 240 -0.28 -3.81 9.32
C GLU A 240 -0.24 -2.74 10.41
N GLN A 241 -1.00 -2.91 11.50
CA GLN A 241 -1.04 -1.96 12.61
C GLN A 241 0.33 -1.76 13.28
N LEU A 242 1.16 -2.81 13.33
CA LEU A 242 2.50 -2.72 13.89
C LEU A 242 3.45 -1.92 12.98
N ALA A 243 3.36 -2.15 11.67
CA ALA A 243 4.12 -1.38 10.68
C ALA A 243 3.72 0.10 10.70
N ASP A 244 2.42 0.39 10.71
CA ASP A 244 1.89 1.76 10.78
C ASP A 244 2.40 2.49 12.03
N ALA A 245 2.33 1.83 13.21
CA ALA A 245 2.85 2.40 14.44
C ALA A 245 4.36 2.68 14.39
N GLY A 246 5.10 1.94 13.57
CA GLY A 246 6.54 2.01 13.42
C GLY A 246 7.04 2.85 12.23
N ASP A 247 6.20 3.65 11.57
CA ASP A 247 6.56 4.38 10.33
C ASP A 247 7.19 3.45 9.27
N GLY A 248 6.69 2.24 9.18
CA GLY A 248 7.13 1.24 8.22
C GLY A 248 6.02 0.87 7.24
N ASN A 249 6.25 -0.19 6.49
CA ASN A 249 5.31 -0.71 5.52
C ASN A 249 5.04 -2.18 5.83
N TYR A 250 3.82 -2.61 5.54
CA TYR A 250 3.45 -4.01 5.55
C TYR A 250 3.50 -4.58 4.12
N SER A 251 4.07 -5.77 3.97
CA SER A 251 4.01 -6.53 2.72
C SER A 251 3.78 -8.00 3.03
N TYR A 252 2.92 -8.66 2.23
CA TYR A 252 2.71 -10.09 2.30
C TYR A 252 3.42 -10.77 1.13
N ILE A 253 4.33 -11.68 1.42
CA ILE A 253 5.17 -12.38 0.44
C ILE A 253 4.72 -13.83 0.36
N ASP A 254 3.99 -14.18 -0.69
CA ASP A 254 3.44 -15.51 -0.93
C ASP A 254 4.27 -16.35 -1.90
N ASN A 255 5.17 -15.71 -2.66
CA ASN A 255 5.99 -16.38 -3.65
C ASN A 255 7.28 -15.60 -3.97
N PRO A 256 8.26 -16.22 -4.67
CA PRO A 256 9.52 -15.57 -5.02
C PRO A 256 9.40 -14.33 -5.91
N ASN A 257 8.39 -14.26 -6.77
CA ASN A 257 8.17 -13.10 -7.63
C ASN A 257 7.67 -11.90 -6.82
N GLU A 258 6.82 -12.14 -5.82
CA GLU A 258 6.43 -11.10 -4.86
C GLU A 258 7.63 -10.58 -4.07
N ALA A 259 8.50 -11.48 -3.60
CA ALA A 259 9.75 -11.09 -2.93
C ALA A 259 10.60 -10.17 -3.82
N LYS A 260 10.78 -10.52 -5.09
CA LYS A 260 11.51 -9.66 -6.05
C LYS A 260 10.84 -8.31 -6.24
N LYS A 261 9.52 -8.29 -6.40
CA LYS A 261 8.76 -7.05 -6.55
C LYS A 261 8.92 -6.14 -5.34
N VAL A 262 8.72 -6.68 -4.13
CA VAL A 262 8.84 -5.93 -2.88
C VAL A 262 10.24 -5.36 -2.72
N LEU A 263 11.27 -6.13 -3.00
CA LEU A 263 12.66 -5.73 -2.76
C LEU A 263 13.27 -4.92 -3.90
N GLN A 264 13.00 -5.25 -5.15
CA GLN A 264 13.60 -4.56 -6.30
C GLN A 264 12.88 -3.29 -6.69
N ARG A 265 11.55 -3.24 -6.53
CA ARG A 265 10.74 -2.07 -6.88
C ARG A 265 10.46 -1.14 -5.72
N GLN A 266 10.28 -1.68 -4.52
CA GLN A 266 9.85 -0.92 -3.35
C GLN A 266 11.00 -0.65 -2.36
N LEU A 267 12.20 -1.21 -2.58
CA LEU A 267 13.30 -1.05 -1.62
C LEU A 267 13.68 0.41 -1.43
N SER A 268 13.83 1.17 -2.51
CA SER A 268 14.12 2.61 -2.42
C SER A 268 12.97 3.36 -1.77
N SER A 269 11.73 3.10 -2.17
CA SER A 269 10.55 3.74 -1.60
C SER A 269 10.32 3.34 -0.15
N THR A 270 10.64 2.11 0.23
CA THR A 270 10.53 1.62 1.61
C THR A 270 11.64 2.15 2.50
N LEU A 271 12.85 2.39 1.96
CA LEU A 271 14.00 2.84 2.76
C LEU A 271 14.17 4.36 2.85
N ALA A 272 13.68 5.14 1.89
CA ALA A 272 13.89 6.58 1.85
C ALA A 272 12.57 7.35 1.78
N THR A 273 12.12 7.87 2.91
CA THR A 273 10.96 8.76 2.99
C THR A 273 11.30 10.12 2.39
N VAL A 274 10.51 10.59 1.43
CA VAL A 274 10.67 11.91 0.79
C VAL A 274 9.65 12.92 1.28
N ALA A 275 8.53 12.47 1.83
CA ALA A 275 7.54 13.30 2.48
C ALA A 275 6.85 12.53 3.60
N GLN A 276 6.50 13.22 4.67
CA GLN A 276 5.86 12.67 5.88
C GLN A 276 4.49 13.30 6.11
N ASP A 277 3.64 12.62 6.85
CA ASP A 277 2.29 13.07 7.21
C ASP A 277 1.48 13.56 5.99
N VAL A 278 1.49 12.79 4.91
CA VAL A 278 0.86 13.18 3.65
C VAL A 278 -0.65 12.95 3.72
N LYS A 279 -1.39 14.04 3.65
CA LYS A 279 -2.86 14.06 3.66
C LYS A 279 -3.38 14.55 2.34
N ILE A 280 -4.37 13.87 1.82
CA ILE A 280 -5.06 14.25 0.59
C ILE A 280 -6.46 14.71 0.96
N GLN A 281 -6.84 15.85 0.43
CA GLN A 281 -8.20 16.36 0.50
C GLN A 281 -8.69 16.70 -0.90
N VAL A 282 -9.83 16.16 -1.26
CA VAL A 282 -10.51 16.46 -2.52
C VAL A 282 -11.79 17.21 -2.20
N GLU A 283 -11.87 18.45 -2.66
CA GLU A 283 -13.05 19.27 -2.57
C GLU A 283 -13.80 19.24 -3.90
N PHE A 284 -15.02 18.74 -3.90
CA PHE A 284 -15.86 18.64 -5.10
C PHE A 284 -16.69 19.92 -5.28
N ASN A 285 -16.71 20.40 -6.51
CA ASN A 285 -17.50 21.58 -6.87
C ASN A 285 -18.99 21.24 -6.92
N PRO A 286 -19.83 21.75 -6.00
CA PRO A 286 -21.25 21.42 -5.96
C PRO A 286 -22.03 21.92 -7.20
N ALA A 287 -21.49 22.86 -7.97
CA ALA A 287 -22.09 23.34 -9.21
C ALA A 287 -21.95 22.31 -10.35
N THR A 288 -20.93 21.46 -10.31
CA THR A 288 -20.61 20.49 -11.38
C THR A 288 -20.72 19.02 -10.94
N VAL A 289 -20.67 18.73 -9.65
CA VAL A 289 -20.72 17.38 -9.07
C VAL A 289 -21.91 17.28 -8.11
N LYS A 290 -22.84 16.39 -8.43
CA LYS A 290 -24.01 16.08 -7.59
C LYS A 290 -23.66 15.13 -6.44
N GLU A 291 -22.93 14.07 -6.75
CA GLU A 291 -22.57 13.01 -5.81
C GLU A 291 -21.16 12.50 -6.14
N TYR A 292 -20.46 12.00 -5.14
CA TYR A 292 -19.17 11.37 -5.32
C TYR A 292 -19.01 10.18 -4.37
N ARG A 293 -18.09 9.27 -4.73
CA ARG A 293 -17.70 8.11 -3.96
C ARG A 293 -16.21 7.85 -4.16
N LEU A 294 -15.45 7.73 -3.07
CA LEU A 294 -14.07 7.23 -3.11
C LEU A 294 -14.11 5.70 -3.28
N VAL A 295 -13.31 5.18 -4.19
CA VAL A 295 -13.25 3.74 -4.47
C VAL A 295 -12.19 3.10 -3.58
N GLY A 296 -12.64 2.38 -2.55
CA GLY A 296 -11.78 1.88 -1.49
C GLY A 296 -11.44 2.94 -0.44
N TYR A 297 -10.34 2.74 0.28
CA TYR A 297 -9.84 3.67 1.31
C TYR A 297 -10.74 3.79 2.55
N GLU A 298 -11.65 2.87 2.80
CA GLU A 298 -12.59 2.95 3.93
C GLU A 298 -11.85 3.00 5.29
N ASN A 299 -10.71 2.35 5.39
CA ASN A 299 -9.87 2.33 6.61
C ASN A 299 -8.89 3.51 6.69
N ARG A 300 -8.82 4.34 5.65
CA ARG A 300 -7.84 5.44 5.53
C ARG A 300 -8.49 6.82 5.49
N LEU A 301 -9.79 6.87 5.74
CA LEU A 301 -10.55 8.12 5.80
C LEU A 301 -10.12 8.92 7.03
N LEU A 302 -9.90 10.21 6.82
CA LEU A 302 -9.62 11.19 7.86
C LEU A 302 -10.81 12.14 8.00
N LYS A 303 -10.97 12.74 9.16
CA LYS A 303 -11.93 13.82 9.32
C LYS A 303 -11.45 15.06 8.57
N GLN A 304 -12.38 15.86 8.09
CA GLN A 304 -12.05 17.08 7.35
C GLN A 304 -11.14 18.02 8.17
N GLU A 305 -11.35 18.13 9.47
CA GLU A 305 -10.57 18.94 10.41
C GLU A 305 -9.12 18.42 10.56
N ASP A 306 -8.89 17.13 10.37
CA ASP A 306 -7.57 16.51 10.51
C ASP A 306 -6.61 16.93 9.38
N PHE A 307 -7.14 17.39 8.25
CA PHE A 307 -6.30 17.87 7.13
C PHE A 307 -5.37 19.02 7.53
N ASN A 308 -5.87 19.94 8.33
CA ASN A 308 -5.10 21.10 8.80
C ASN A 308 -4.39 20.88 10.14
N ASN A 309 -4.54 19.70 10.73
CA ASN A 309 -3.98 19.37 12.03
C ASN A 309 -2.63 18.64 11.87
N ASP A 310 -1.53 19.33 12.13
CA ASP A 310 -0.17 18.78 12.02
C ASP A 310 0.17 17.76 13.12
N ASN A 311 -0.71 17.56 14.11
CA ASN A 311 -0.55 16.54 15.16
C ASN A 311 -1.23 15.19 14.78
N VAL A 312 -2.06 15.18 13.75
CA VAL A 312 -2.68 13.95 13.25
C VAL A 312 -1.68 13.26 12.34
N ASP A 313 -1.28 12.08 12.74
CA ASP A 313 -0.41 11.21 11.96
C ASP A 313 -1.10 10.76 10.67
N ALA A 314 -0.36 10.77 9.59
CA ALA A 314 -0.82 10.32 8.28
C ALA A 314 0.35 9.61 7.57
N GLY A 315 0.04 8.92 6.46
CA GLY A 315 1.04 8.11 5.79
C GLY A 315 2.25 8.87 5.26
N ASP A 316 3.35 8.17 5.19
CA ASP A 316 4.60 8.64 4.60
C ASP A 316 4.73 8.16 3.15
N ILE A 317 5.43 8.91 2.32
CA ILE A 317 5.72 8.51 0.95
C ILE A 317 7.22 8.39 0.71
N GLY A 318 7.64 7.24 0.20
CA GLY A 318 9.03 6.95 -0.12
C GLY A 318 9.43 7.36 -1.52
N ALA A 319 10.76 7.40 -1.79
CA ALA A 319 11.33 7.76 -3.09
C ALA A 319 10.83 6.82 -4.20
N GLY A 320 10.47 7.39 -5.34
CA GLY A 320 9.95 6.65 -6.50
C GLY A 320 8.55 6.07 -6.36
N HIS A 321 7.96 6.13 -5.16
CA HIS A 321 6.64 5.60 -4.88
C HIS A 321 5.54 6.37 -5.62
N SER A 322 4.45 5.67 -5.92
CA SER A 322 3.24 6.29 -6.46
C SER A 322 2.00 5.79 -5.75
N VAL A 323 1.02 6.67 -5.60
CA VAL A 323 -0.29 6.34 -5.02
C VAL A 323 -1.37 6.75 -6.00
N THR A 324 -2.34 5.87 -6.19
CA THR A 324 -3.48 6.07 -7.08
C THR A 324 -4.78 5.98 -6.28
N ALA A 325 -5.60 7.03 -6.39
CA ALA A 325 -6.97 7.05 -5.87
C ALA A 325 -7.96 7.25 -7.02
N LEU A 326 -9.09 6.56 -6.94
CA LEU A 326 -10.19 6.69 -7.89
C LEU A 326 -11.43 7.23 -7.18
N TYR A 327 -12.02 8.27 -7.74
CA TYR A 327 -13.33 8.76 -7.35
C TYR A 327 -14.34 8.51 -8.47
N GLU A 328 -15.48 7.98 -8.11
CA GLU A 328 -16.64 7.97 -8.98
C GLU A 328 -17.52 9.17 -8.66
N ILE A 329 -17.87 9.95 -9.66
CA ILE A 329 -18.70 11.15 -9.52
C ILE A 329 -19.94 11.06 -10.41
N ILE A 330 -21.05 11.63 -9.93
CA ILE A 330 -22.22 11.92 -10.74
C ILE A 330 -22.19 13.43 -11.04
N PRO A 331 -22.08 13.83 -12.30
CA PRO A 331 -22.16 15.23 -12.67
C PRO A 331 -23.52 15.86 -12.30
N ALA A 332 -23.53 17.17 -12.06
CA ALA A 332 -24.77 17.91 -11.84
C ALA A 332 -25.75 17.73 -13.00
N GLY A 333 -27.03 17.63 -12.69
CA GLY A 333 -28.09 17.41 -13.68
C GLY A 333 -28.29 15.96 -14.11
N GLN A 334 -27.44 15.02 -13.66
CA GLN A 334 -27.57 13.59 -13.96
C GLN A 334 -28.31 12.84 -12.83
N PRO A 335 -28.94 11.68 -13.12
CA PRO A 335 -29.50 10.80 -12.10
C PRO A 335 -28.39 10.33 -11.14
N GLY A 336 -28.64 10.43 -9.83
CA GLY A 336 -27.69 10.01 -8.78
C GLY A 336 -28.03 8.66 -8.15
N TRP A 337 -27.18 8.23 -7.20
CA TRP A 337 -27.40 7.02 -6.39
C TRP A 337 -28.42 7.27 -5.28
N LEU A 338 -28.46 8.51 -4.77
CA LEU A 338 -29.35 8.91 -3.68
C LEU A 338 -30.63 9.48 -4.24
N GLY A 339 -31.77 9.20 -3.58
CA GLY A 339 -33.02 9.84 -3.87
C GLY A 339 -32.95 11.36 -3.71
N GLU A 340 -33.89 12.08 -4.30
CA GLU A 340 -33.98 13.52 -4.15
C GLU A 340 -34.22 13.88 -2.68
N SER A 341 -33.38 14.77 -2.16
CA SER A 341 -33.53 15.28 -0.80
C SER A 341 -34.50 16.45 -0.79
N ARG A 342 -35.54 16.35 0.02
CA ARG A 342 -36.53 17.41 0.18
C ARG A 342 -35.95 18.74 0.67
N TYR A 343 -34.82 18.68 1.40
CA TYR A 343 -34.17 19.83 2.04
C TYR A 343 -32.83 20.18 1.43
N ARG A 344 -32.51 19.62 0.25
CA ARG A 344 -31.25 19.95 -0.44
C ARG A 344 -31.40 21.37 -1.01
N PRO A 345 -30.49 22.29 -0.72
CA PRO A 345 -30.43 23.57 -1.41
C PRO A 345 -30.35 23.35 -2.92
N ALA A 346 -31.01 24.15 -3.71
CA ALA A 346 -30.82 24.20 -5.15
C ALA A 346 -29.33 24.41 -5.44
N ALA A 347 -28.82 23.79 -6.51
CA ALA A 347 -27.47 24.00 -6.92
C ALA A 347 -27.14 25.49 -7.00
N PRO A 348 -26.00 25.96 -6.49
CA PRO A 348 -25.62 27.36 -6.59
C PRO A 348 -25.66 27.82 -8.04
N ALA A 349 -26.09 29.05 -8.27
CA ALA A 349 -26.06 29.67 -9.59
C ALA A 349 -24.64 29.63 -10.16
N ALA A 350 -24.55 29.62 -11.50
CA ALA A 350 -23.30 29.50 -12.27
C ALA A 350 -22.12 30.24 -11.60
N ASP A 351 -21.19 29.48 -11.07
CA ASP A 351 -19.98 30.00 -10.42
C ASP A 351 -18.89 30.17 -11.49
N SER A 352 -17.95 31.07 -11.22
CA SER A 352 -16.75 31.29 -12.03
C SER A 352 -15.85 30.05 -12.22
N LYS A 353 -16.07 28.98 -11.40
CA LYS A 353 -15.38 27.69 -11.44
C LYS A 353 -16.18 26.56 -12.10
N ALA A 354 -17.18 26.87 -12.92
CA ALA A 354 -17.97 25.85 -13.64
C ALA A 354 -17.13 24.93 -14.55
N GLY A 355 -15.87 25.28 -14.81
CA GLY A 355 -14.90 24.46 -15.54
C GLY A 355 -14.16 23.41 -14.70
N GLU A 356 -14.48 23.24 -13.41
CA GLU A 356 -13.82 22.30 -12.51
C GLU A 356 -14.81 21.30 -11.90
N TYR A 357 -14.43 20.01 -11.84
CA TYR A 357 -15.14 19.01 -11.05
C TYR A 357 -14.71 19.04 -9.58
N ALA A 358 -13.43 19.23 -9.33
CA ALA A 358 -12.88 19.18 -7.99
C ALA A 358 -11.58 19.97 -7.88
N HIS A 359 -11.14 20.13 -6.64
CA HIS A 359 -9.83 20.68 -6.29
C HIS A 359 -9.11 19.72 -5.37
N VAL A 360 -7.91 19.26 -5.77
CA VAL A 360 -7.08 18.34 -5.01
C VAL A 360 -6.08 19.13 -4.20
N ASN A 361 -6.07 18.94 -2.89
CA ASN A 361 -5.12 19.53 -1.96
C ASN A 361 -4.26 18.42 -1.34
N LEU A 362 -2.94 18.57 -1.38
CA LEU A 362 -1.99 17.74 -0.65
C LEU A 362 -1.27 18.57 0.39
N ARG A 363 -1.30 18.09 1.63
CA ARG A 363 -0.55 18.64 2.75
C ARG A 363 0.48 17.64 3.22
N TYR A 364 1.73 18.06 3.39
CA TYR A 364 2.84 17.18 3.75
C TYR A 364 3.93 17.92 4.50
N LYS A 365 4.79 17.16 5.18
CA LYS A 365 6.02 17.64 5.80
C LYS A 365 7.24 17.11 5.05
N LEU A 366 8.29 17.90 4.96
CA LEU A 366 9.61 17.37 4.56
C LEU A 366 10.22 16.58 5.72
N PRO A 367 11.01 15.53 5.46
CA PRO A 367 11.65 14.74 6.50
C PRO A 367 12.43 15.61 7.51
N GLY A 368 12.14 15.41 8.79
CA GLY A 368 12.74 16.17 9.88
C GLY A 368 12.29 17.65 10.01
N LYS A 369 11.24 18.05 9.30
CA LYS A 369 10.60 19.37 9.43
C LYS A 369 9.24 19.25 10.10
N SER A 370 8.91 20.21 10.95
CA SER A 370 7.60 20.28 11.63
C SER A 370 6.55 21.05 10.85
N ALA A 371 6.98 21.98 10.00
CA ALA A 371 6.06 22.80 9.21
C ALA A 371 5.56 22.05 7.97
N SER A 372 4.25 22.03 7.79
CA SER A 372 3.62 21.46 6.62
C SER A 372 3.60 22.39 5.42
N ILE A 373 3.58 21.81 4.23
CA ILE A 373 3.53 22.49 2.93
C ILE A 373 2.24 22.02 2.24
N LEU A 374 1.60 22.93 1.51
CA LEU A 374 0.40 22.65 0.73
C LEU A 374 0.70 22.73 -0.77
N ILE A 375 0.25 21.72 -1.50
CA ILE A 375 0.17 21.70 -2.97
C ILE A 375 -1.30 21.57 -3.36
N SER A 376 -1.72 22.31 -4.37
CA SER A 376 -3.10 22.32 -4.84
C SER A 376 -3.17 22.19 -6.36
N GLN A 377 -4.16 21.44 -6.85
CA GLN A 377 -4.40 21.24 -8.27
C GLN A 377 -5.90 21.13 -8.59
N PRO A 378 -6.44 21.92 -9.52
CA PRO A 378 -7.80 21.77 -10.00
C PRO A 378 -7.95 20.53 -10.89
N VAL A 379 -9.14 19.94 -10.89
CA VAL A 379 -9.58 18.87 -11.79
C VAL A 379 -10.59 19.46 -12.77
N ALA A 380 -10.24 19.54 -14.04
CA ALA A 380 -11.09 20.13 -15.06
C ALA A 380 -12.41 19.35 -15.23
N ALA A 381 -13.49 20.07 -15.46
CA ALA A 381 -14.82 19.48 -15.71
C ALA A 381 -14.96 18.99 -17.16
N ASN A 382 -14.03 18.14 -17.59
CA ASN A 382 -14.07 17.43 -18.85
C ASN A 382 -13.81 15.95 -18.64
N SER A 383 -14.38 15.10 -19.48
CA SER A 383 -14.12 13.67 -19.48
C SER A 383 -13.96 13.18 -20.90
N LYS A 384 -13.26 12.08 -21.03
CA LYS A 384 -13.11 11.35 -22.30
C LYS A 384 -13.71 9.96 -22.19
N PRO A 385 -14.13 9.34 -23.29
CA PRO A 385 -14.50 7.93 -23.28
C PRO A 385 -13.36 7.07 -22.73
N LEU A 386 -13.69 6.04 -21.94
CA LEU A 386 -12.69 5.14 -21.36
C LEU A 386 -11.75 4.52 -22.41
N ALA A 387 -12.26 4.23 -23.62
CA ALA A 387 -11.46 3.69 -24.72
C ALA A 387 -10.35 4.65 -25.20
N GLN A 388 -10.47 5.95 -24.95
CA GLN A 388 -9.47 6.98 -25.27
C GLN A 388 -8.51 7.25 -24.11
N ALA A 389 -8.71 6.64 -22.96
CA ALA A 389 -7.80 6.73 -21.83
C ALA A 389 -6.48 6.01 -22.13
N ASP A 390 -5.42 6.41 -21.42
CA ASP A 390 -4.17 5.66 -21.43
C ASP A 390 -4.34 4.23 -20.87
N ALA A 391 -3.39 3.35 -21.18
CA ALA A 391 -3.41 1.97 -20.75
C ALA A 391 -3.43 1.83 -19.22
N ASP A 392 -2.72 2.71 -18.50
CA ASP A 392 -2.66 2.71 -17.03
C ASP A 392 -4.00 3.08 -16.41
N THR A 393 -4.70 4.07 -16.95
CA THR A 393 -6.04 4.46 -16.49
C THR A 393 -7.05 3.33 -16.72
N ARG A 394 -7.04 2.71 -17.91
CA ARG A 394 -7.91 1.56 -18.20
C ARG A 394 -7.62 0.38 -17.26
N PHE A 395 -6.36 0.11 -17.00
CA PHE A 395 -5.95 -0.98 -16.11
C PHE A 395 -6.34 -0.70 -14.66
N ALA A 396 -6.10 0.50 -14.13
CA ALA A 396 -6.50 0.88 -12.77
C ALA A 396 -8.02 0.72 -12.56
N ILE A 397 -8.82 1.09 -13.55
CA ILE A 397 -10.27 0.92 -13.52
C ILE A 397 -10.67 -0.56 -13.57
N ALA A 398 -9.98 -1.38 -14.39
CA ALA A 398 -10.20 -2.82 -14.42
C ALA A 398 -9.90 -3.47 -13.07
N VAL A 399 -8.80 -3.09 -12.41
CA VAL A 399 -8.44 -3.57 -11.07
C VAL A 399 -9.46 -3.13 -10.02
N ALA A 400 -9.94 -1.89 -10.10
CA ALA A 400 -11.00 -1.41 -9.22
C ALA A 400 -12.28 -2.25 -9.37
N ALA A 401 -12.70 -2.50 -10.61
CA ALA A 401 -13.86 -3.36 -10.91
C ALA A 401 -13.65 -4.81 -10.42
N TYR A 402 -12.44 -5.35 -10.58
CA TYR A 402 -12.05 -6.66 -10.06
C TYR A 402 -12.21 -6.74 -8.54
N GLY A 403 -11.65 -5.76 -7.81
CA GLY A 403 -11.78 -5.70 -6.36
C GLY A 403 -13.22 -5.54 -5.90
N GLN A 404 -13.98 -4.65 -6.53
CA GLN A 404 -15.40 -4.48 -6.26
C GLN A 404 -16.20 -5.76 -6.53
N GLN A 405 -15.85 -6.52 -7.58
CA GLN A 405 -16.49 -7.79 -7.91
C GLN A 405 -16.20 -8.86 -6.86
N LEU A 406 -14.97 -8.96 -6.37
CA LEU A 406 -14.61 -9.85 -5.25
C LEU A 406 -15.36 -9.49 -3.96
N ARG A 407 -15.75 -8.22 -3.78
CA ARG A 407 -16.55 -7.74 -2.66
C ARG A 407 -18.08 -7.88 -2.88
N GLY A 408 -18.51 -8.61 -3.91
CA GLY A 408 -19.92 -8.86 -4.21
C GLY A 408 -20.51 -8.00 -5.33
N GLY A 409 -19.74 -7.16 -5.99
CA GLY A 409 -20.09 -6.45 -7.22
C GLY A 409 -21.13 -5.34 -7.08
N GLN A 410 -21.49 -4.92 -5.88
CA GLN A 410 -22.55 -3.92 -5.62
C GLN A 410 -22.37 -2.63 -6.43
N TYR A 411 -21.14 -2.22 -6.69
CA TYR A 411 -20.81 -0.98 -7.40
C TYR A 411 -20.44 -1.18 -8.87
N ASN A 412 -20.48 -2.40 -9.38
CA ASN A 412 -20.08 -2.70 -10.77
C ASN A 412 -21.22 -2.56 -11.77
N GLY A 413 -22.42 -2.20 -11.34
CA GLY A 413 -23.58 -2.07 -12.21
C GLY A 413 -23.82 -3.37 -13.01
N LYS A 414 -23.77 -3.27 -14.35
CA LYS A 414 -23.94 -4.41 -15.25
C LYS A 414 -22.59 -5.06 -15.65
N MET A 415 -21.47 -4.52 -15.19
CA MET A 415 -20.13 -5.01 -15.53
C MET A 415 -19.84 -6.32 -14.80
N GLY A 416 -19.71 -7.39 -15.53
CA GLY A 416 -19.39 -8.72 -15.00
C GLY A 416 -17.93 -9.11 -15.19
N TRP A 417 -17.57 -10.31 -14.76
CA TRP A 417 -16.20 -10.85 -14.85
C TRP A 417 -15.62 -10.80 -16.26
N GLY A 418 -16.43 -11.12 -17.28
CA GLY A 418 -15.98 -11.08 -18.69
C GLY A 418 -15.57 -9.67 -19.14
N ASP A 419 -16.28 -8.64 -18.68
CA ASP A 419 -15.96 -7.25 -19.00
C ASP A 419 -14.69 -6.80 -18.31
N ILE A 420 -14.52 -7.19 -17.03
CA ILE A 420 -13.32 -6.91 -16.23
C ILE A 420 -12.09 -7.51 -16.89
N ILE A 421 -12.15 -8.81 -17.25
CA ILE A 421 -11.05 -9.53 -17.91
C ILE A 421 -10.69 -8.86 -19.24
N ARG A 422 -11.70 -8.50 -20.03
CA ARG A 422 -11.49 -7.83 -21.32
C ARG A 422 -10.82 -6.49 -21.15
N LEU A 423 -11.30 -5.67 -20.20
CA LEU A 423 -10.72 -4.34 -19.93
C LEU A 423 -9.28 -4.44 -19.44
N ALA A 424 -8.98 -5.38 -18.54
CA ALA A 424 -7.62 -5.60 -18.04
C ALA A 424 -6.64 -6.00 -19.16
N ARG A 425 -7.09 -6.85 -20.10
CA ARG A 425 -6.27 -7.28 -21.24
C ARG A 425 -6.06 -6.22 -22.31
N GLN A 426 -7.00 -5.30 -22.47
CA GLN A 426 -6.88 -4.20 -23.43
C GLN A 426 -5.89 -3.10 -22.98
N ALA A 427 -5.41 -3.16 -21.75
CA ALA A 427 -4.39 -2.27 -21.23
C ALA A 427 -2.99 -2.72 -21.68
N ASP A 428 -2.74 -2.67 -23.00
CA ASP A 428 -1.48 -3.10 -23.62
C ASP A 428 -0.33 -2.20 -23.19
N LYS A 429 0.57 -2.75 -22.37
CA LYS A 429 1.76 -2.10 -21.85
C LYS A 429 2.79 -3.15 -21.46
N PRO A 430 4.10 -2.84 -21.53
CA PRO A 430 5.12 -3.74 -21.01
C PRO A 430 4.84 -4.20 -19.59
N ASP A 431 4.79 -5.53 -19.41
CA ASP A 431 4.50 -6.22 -18.13
C ASP A 431 5.69 -7.13 -17.76
N PRO A 432 6.85 -6.52 -17.39
CA PRO A 432 8.12 -7.26 -17.26
C PRO A 432 8.10 -8.34 -16.17
N TYR A 433 7.16 -8.26 -15.24
CA TYR A 433 6.99 -9.26 -14.18
C TYR A 433 5.72 -10.12 -14.36
N GLY A 434 4.98 -9.91 -15.45
CA GLY A 434 3.74 -10.63 -15.71
C GLY A 434 2.60 -10.35 -14.72
N LEU A 435 2.67 -9.27 -13.93
CA LEU A 435 1.70 -8.99 -12.88
C LEU A 435 0.33 -8.60 -13.42
N ARG A 436 0.29 -7.82 -14.51
CA ARG A 436 -0.98 -7.43 -15.15
C ARG A 436 -1.65 -8.62 -15.82
N SER A 437 -0.86 -9.45 -16.47
CA SER A 437 -1.33 -10.72 -17.05
C SER A 437 -1.85 -11.66 -15.97
N GLU A 438 -1.15 -11.79 -14.84
CA GLU A 438 -1.57 -12.56 -13.68
C GLU A 438 -2.93 -12.07 -13.14
N CYS A 439 -3.14 -10.75 -13.05
CA CYS A 439 -4.42 -10.19 -12.60
C CYS A 439 -5.60 -10.68 -13.47
N SER A 440 -5.41 -10.73 -14.79
CA SER A 440 -6.41 -11.26 -15.72
C SER A 440 -6.69 -12.74 -15.49
N GLU A 441 -5.67 -13.55 -15.19
CA GLU A 441 -5.84 -14.97 -14.88
C GLU A 441 -6.52 -15.17 -13.53
N LEU A 442 -6.18 -14.39 -12.50
CA LEU A 442 -6.86 -14.42 -11.22
C LEU A 442 -8.36 -14.05 -11.34
N ALA A 443 -8.69 -13.09 -12.21
CA ALA A 443 -10.08 -12.75 -12.49
C ALA A 443 -10.85 -13.92 -13.14
N LYS A 444 -10.21 -14.71 -13.99
CA LYS A 444 -10.81 -15.94 -14.54
C LYS A 444 -11.04 -17.02 -13.48
N ILE A 445 -10.07 -17.21 -12.58
CA ILE A 445 -10.21 -18.13 -11.45
C ILE A 445 -11.40 -17.70 -10.59
N ALA A 446 -11.47 -16.41 -10.23
CA ALA A 446 -12.58 -15.87 -9.46
C ALA A 446 -13.94 -16.03 -10.15
N GLN A 447 -13.99 -15.83 -11.49
CA GLN A 447 -15.19 -16.07 -12.29
C GLN A 447 -15.66 -17.53 -12.17
N SER A 448 -14.73 -18.48 -12.31
CA SER A 448 -15.04 -19.91 -12.24
C SER A 448 -15.54 -20.31 -10.85
N LEU A 449 -14.91 -19.79 -9.80
CA LEU A 449 -15.32 -20.06 -8.41
C LEU A 449 -16.68 -19.45 -8.09
N SER A 450 -16.96 -18.24 -8.59
CA SER A 450 -18.26 -17.58 -8.39
C SER A 450 -19.41 -18.32 -9.10
N ALA A 451 -19.16 -18.88 -10.29
CA ALA A 451 -20.15 -19.69 -11.01
C ALA A 451 -20.45 -21.01 -10.29
N GLY A 452 -19.43 -21.64 -9.70
CA GLY A 452 -19.58 -22.87 -8.91
C GLY A 452 -20.38 -22.67 -7.63
N ALA A 453 -20.23 -21.53 -6.97
CA ALA A 453 -20.98 -21.17 -5.77
C ALA A 453 -22.47 -20.93 -6.07
N ALA A 454 -22.80 -20.33 -7.22
CA ALA A 454 -24.19 -20.07 -7.64
C ALA A 454 -24.94 -21.34 -8.11
N SER A 455 -24.22 -22.43 -8.44
CA SER A 455 -24.80 -23.70 -8.89
C SER A 455 -24.97 -24.74 -7.76
N GLY A 456 -24.52 -24.40 -6.55
CA GLY A 456 -24.57 -25.26 -5.35
C GLY A 456 -25.64 -24.86 -4.34
N GLU A 457 -26.43 -23.81 -4.62
CA GLU A 457 -27.67 -23.45 -3.92
C GLU A 457 -28.90 -23.93 -4.76
#